data_ed622f0f97204e875ceae114d1943da5
#
_entry.id   ed622f0f97204e875ceae114d1943da5
#
_cell.length_a   1.000
_cell.length_b   1.000
_cell.length_c   1.000
_cell.angle_alpha   90.00
_cell.angle_beta   90.00
_cell.angle_gamma   90.00
#
_symmetry.space_group_name_H-M   'P 1'
#
loop_
_entity.id
_entity.type
_entity.pdbx_description
1 polymer ?
#
loop_
_entity_poly.entity_id
_entity_poly.type
_entity_poly.pdbx_seq_one_letter_code
_entity_poly.pdbx_strand_id
1 'polypeptide(L)'
;MNPKYESTFIFVNDYSAVKEEQADYKLQDQDGSTRSTSTAPQTATGKLTSVSGLSARFLRAESVTGKCYVITFSPRHNLTLADLSPPEIVPVIEAWTSLYTAHLSPHSPLAQVARATTLVPHGHDDNPSAPNSQYRYMQIFENKGAAMGCSNPHPHGQAWVTTGLPEEPALELTQLQKYRREQGGANMLEDYATLEASKQERVVYENGSFLAVCPWWGTWPFEVMLVSKQHKRALVDFGAGEREALAECLAEVTRRYDNLFETHFPYSKF
;
A
#
# COMPACT_ATOMS: atom_id res chain seq x y z
N MET A 1 21.60 -13.49 12.33
CA MET A 1 22.47 -13.03 11.21
C MET A 1 21.78 -13.46 9.92
N ASN A 2 21.49 -12.55 9.01
CA ASN A 2 20.82 -12.89 7.74
C ASN A 2 21.71 -13.82 6.91
N PRO A 3 21.11 -14.73 6.10
CA PRO A 3 21.88 -15.56 5.17
C PRO A 3 22.61 -14.68 4.15
N LYS A 4 23.61 -15.25 3.50
CA LYS A 4 24.22 -14.56 2.34
C LYS A 4 23.21 -14.55 1.20
N TYR A 5 23.00 -13.39 0.59
CA TYR A 5 22.13 -13.21 -0.58
C TYR A 5 22.81 -12.30 -1.61
N GLU A 6 22.41 -12.40 -2.88
CA GLU A 6 23.09 -11.74 -3.99
C GLU A 6 22.39 -10.46 -4.47
N SER A 7 21.08 -10.36 -4.28
CA SER A 7 20.30 -9.18 -4.72
C SER A 7 19.36 -8.68 -3.64
N THR A 8 18.24 -9.34 -3.40
CA THR A 8 17.22 -8.99 -2.42
C THR A 8 17.03 -10.12 -1.42
N PHE A 9 16.58 -9.78 -0.22
CA PHE A 9 16.21 -10.75 0.79
C PHE A 9 14.92 -10.31 1.50
N ILE A 10 13.96 -11.23 1.60
CA ILE A 10 12.66 -10.99 2.25
C ILE A 10 12.60 -11.81 3.53
N PHE A 11 12.18 -11.21 4.61
CA PHE A 11 11.95 -11.92 5.88
C PHE A 11 10.78 -11.28 6.65
N VAL A 12 10.16 -12.07 7.50
CA VAL A 12 9.11 -11.58 8.41
C VAL A 12 9.74 -10.63 9.42
N ASN A 13 9.11 -9.48 9.63
CA ASN A 13 9.62 -8.51 10.60
C ASN A 13 9.44 -9.02 12.02
N ASP A 14 10.55 -9.16 12.75
CA ASP A 14 10.56 -9.63 14.16
C ASP A 14 9.73 -8.70 15.08
N TYR A 15 9.62 -7.41 14.71
CA TYR A 15 8.86 -6.39 15.43
C TYR A 15 7.61 -5.96 14.63
N SER A 16 6.84 -6.94 14.17
CA SER A 16 5.64 -6.70 13.37
C SER A 16 4.64 -5.82 14.11
N ALA A 17 4.24 -4.72 13.47
CA ALA A 17 3.17 -3.84 13.96
C ALA A 17 1.79 -4.51 13.85
N VAL A 18 1.61 -5.37 12.83
CA VAL A 18 0.42 -6.17 12.63
C VAL A 18 0.81 -7.65 12.73
N LYS A 19 0.02 -8.44 13.46
CA LYS A 19 0.26 -9.87 13.71
C LYS A 19 -0.87 -10.71 13.17
N GLU A 20 -0.61 -11.99 12.89
CA GLU A 20 -1.63 -12.93 12.40
C GLU A 20 -2.72 -13.20 13.44
N GLU A 21 -2.35 -13.13 14.71
CA GLU A 21 -3.26 -13.30 15.84
C GLU A 21 -3.24 -12.04 16.69
N GLN A 22 -4.41 -11.47 16.93
CA GLN A 22 -4.61 -10.40 17.89
C GLN A 22 -5.73 -10.80 18.83
N ALA A 23 -5.55 -10.46 20.12
CA ALA A 23 -6.65 -10.59 21.08
C ALA A 23 -7.80 -9.64 20.68
N ASP A 24 -9.02 -10.11 20.78
CA ASP A 24 -10.20 -9.27 20.62
C ASP A 24 -10.14 -8.09 21.59
N TYR A 25 -10.43 -6.90 21.08
CA TYR A 25 -10.59 -5.73 21.92
C TYR A 25 -11.83 -5.91 22.79
N LYS A 26 -11.64 -6.00 24.11
CA LYS A 26 -12.72 -6.12 25.09
C LYS A 26 -12.95 -4.78 25.73
N LEU A 27 -14.11 -4.15 25.47
CA LEU A 27 -14.57 -3.03 26.26
C LEU A 27 -14.97 -3.56 27.65
N GLN A 28 -14.37 -3.00 28.70
CA GLN A 28 -14.86 -3.20 30.07
C GLN A 28 -16.04 -2.25 30.28
N ASP A 29 -17.21 -2.80 30.49
CA ASP A 29 -18.34 -2.04 30.99
C ASP A 29 -18.08 -1.64 32.46
N GLN A 30 -18.68 -0.55 32.94
CA GLN A 30 -18.47 -0.05 34.29
C GLN A 30 -18.93 -1.04 35.41
N ASP A 31 -19.63 -2.10 35.04
CA ASP A 31 -20.04 -3.19 35.92
C ASP A 31 -19.04 -4.38 35.96
N GLY A 32 -17.90 -4.26 35.29
CA GLY A 32 -16.87 -5.31 35.23
C GLY A 32 -17.17 -6.44 34.23
N SER A 33 -18.25 -6.37 33.46
CA SER A 33 -18.53 -7.34 32.42
C SER A 33 -17.72 -7.02 31.15
N THR A 34 -17.16 -8.06 30.51
CA THR A 34 -16.42 -7.93 29.25
C THR A 34 -17.32 -8.27 28.08
N ARG A 35 -17.52 -7.32 27.16
CA ARG A 35 -18.17 -7.60 25.86
C ARG A 35 -17.12 -7.68 24.76
N SER A 36 -17.21 -8.75 23.97
CA SER A 36 -16.47 -8.87 22.71
C SER A 36 -17.12 -7.96 21.67
N THR A 37 -16.35 -7.16 20.94
CA THR A 37 -16.83 -6.25 19.90
C THR A 37 -17.05 -6.95 18.54
N SER A 38 -16.94 -8.28 18.48
CA SER A 38 -17.04 -9.08 17.25
C SER A 38 -18.46 -9.29 16.71
N THR A 39 -19.48 -8.62 17.25
CA THR A 39 -20.85 -8.73 16.73
C THR A 39 -21.15 -7.61 15.74
N ALA A 40 -21.53 -8.02 14.52
CA ALA A 40 -22.08 -7.16 13.47
C ALA A 40 -23.17 -6.21 14.01
N PRO A 41 -23.29 -4.97 13.49
CA PRO A 41 -24.29 -4.03 13.95
C PRO A 41 -25.68 -4.57 13.65
N GLN A 42 -26.40 -4.99 14.69
CA GLN A 42 -27.84 -5.17 14.59
C GLN A 42 -28.46 -3.80 14.32
N THR A 43 -29.14 -3.66 13.20
CA THR A 43 -29.96 -2.49 12.86
C THR A 43 -31.09 -2.34 13.87
N ALA A 44 -30.79 -1.71 15.02
CA ALA A 44 -31.81 -1.32 15.98
C ALA A 44 -32.34 0.06 15.59
N THR A 45 -33.55 0.10 15.06
CA THR A 45 -34.33 1.32 14.75
C THR A 45 -34.89 2.03 16.01
N GLY A 46 -34.27 1.86 17.17
CA GLY A 46 -34.66 2.49 18.43
C GLY A 46 -33.70 3.62 18.83
N LYS A 47 -34.27 4.73 19.33
CA LYS A 47 -33.51 5.85 19.90
C LYS A 47 -32.83 5.36 21.19
N LEU A 48 -31.55 4.97 21.09
CA LEU A 48 -30.73 4.54 22.24
C LEU A 48 -30.40 5.77 23.10
N THR A 49 -31.07 5.89 24.26
CA THR A 49 -30.92 7.00 25.21
C THR A 49 -30.02 6.67 26.40
N SER A 50 -29.52 5.43 26.49
CA SER A 50 -28.62 5.03 27.57
C SER A 50 -27.15 5.34 27.25
N VAL A 51 -26.35 5.64 28.28
CA VAL A 51 -24.90 5.89 28.15
C VAL A 51 -24.19 4.70 27.48
N SER A 52 -24.56 3.46 27.77
CA SER A 52 -24.05 2.25 27.12
C SER A 52 -24.36 2.22 25.63
N GLY A 53 -25.54 2.66 25.22
CA GLY A 53 -25.91 2.76 23.80
C GLY A 53 -25.14 3.84 23.05
N LEU A 54 -24.77 4.94 23.73
CA LEU A 54 -23.91 5.98 23.15
C LEU A 54 -22.47 5.48 23.00
N SER A 55 -21.93 4.81 24.02
CA SER A 55 -20.59 4.22 23.96
C SER A 55 -20.44 3.26 22.76
N ALA A 56 -21.41 2.39 22.53
CA ALA A 56 -21.40 1.48 21.39
C ALA A 56 -21.48 2.18 20.02
N ARG A 57 -21.93 3.43 19.97
CA ARG A 57 -21.97 4.22 18.73
C ARG A 57 -20.64 4.93 18.43
N PHE A 58 -19.96 5.42 19.46
CA PHE A 58 -18.79 6.26 19.31
C PHE A 58 -17.48 5.54 19.59
N LEU A 59 -17.49 4.55 20.48
CA LEU A 59 -16.28 3.80 20.87
C LEU A 59 -16.27 2.45 20.16
N ARG A 60 -15.78 2.45 18.93
CA ARG A 60 -15.64 1.24 18.12
C ARG A 60 -14.16 0.97 17.89
N ALA A 61 -13.77 -0.29 18.01
CA ALA A 61 -12.47 -0.78 17.65
C ALA A 61 -12.60 -2.15 16.98
N GLU A 62 -11.88 -2.34 15.89
CA GLU A 62 -11.81 -3.61 15.18
C GLU A 62 -10.36 -4.08 15.16
N SER A 63 -10.15 -5.38 15.34
CA SER A 63 -8.84 -5.99 15.23
C SER A 63 -8.43 -6.07 13.76
N VAL A 64 -7.24 -5.57 13.44
CA VAL A 64 -6.62 -5.77 12.14
C VAL A 64 -5.50 -6.79 12.31
N THR A 65 -5.60 -7.92 11.63
CA THR A 65 -4.57 -8.94 11.60
C THR A 65 -3.80 -8.90 10.28
N GLY A 66 -2.59 -9.46 10.27
CA GLY A 66 -1.77 -9.45 9.06
C GLY A 66 -0.34 -9.90 9.29
N LYS A 67 0.50 -9.61 8.30
CA LYS A 67 1.94 -9.88 8.31
C LYS A 67 2.73 -8.64 7.91
N CYS A 68 3.88 -8.46 8.54
CA CYS A 68 4.84 -7.43 8.16
C CYS A 68 6.12 -8.08 7.66
N TYR A 69 6.62 -7.61 6.53
CA TYR A 69 7.86 -8.07 5.93
C TYR A 69 8.86 -6.94 5.84
N VAL A 70 10.14 -7.30 5.93
CA VAL A 70 11.26 -6.45 5.56
C VAL A 70 11.86 -7.00 4.27
N ILE A 71 12.19 -6.09 3.35
CA ILE A 71 12.73 -6.40 2.03
C ILE A 71 14.02 -5.61 1.89
N THR A 72 15.17 -6.27 1.97
CA THR A 72 16.45 -5.60 1.69
C THR A 72 16.64 -5.44 0.19
N PHE A 73 17.17 -4.30 -0.25
CA PHE A 73 17.29 -3.99 -1.67
C PHE A 73 18.62 -4.43 -2.29
N SER A 74 19.63 -4.58 -1.46
CA SER A 74 20.98 -4.95 -1.90
C SER A 74 21.74 -5.59 -0.73
N PRO A 75 22.69 -6.51 -0.97
CA PRO A 75 23.61 -6.97 0.06
C PRO A 75 24.60 -5.89 0.50
N ARG A 76 24.77 -4.81 -0.28
CA ARG A 76 25.66 -3.69 0.02
C ARG A 76 24.98 -2.70 0.96
N HIS A 77 25.60 -2.46 2.14
CA HIS A 77 24.99 -1.67 3.23
C HIS A 77 24.97 -0.16 2.98
N ASN A 78 25.79 0.32 2.07
CA ASN A 78 26.04 1.76 1.84
C ASN A 78 25.29 2.31 0.62
N LEU A 79 24.42 1.53 0.00
CA LEU A 79 23.68 1.97 -1.18
C LEU A 79 22.25 2.38 -0.82
N THR A 80 21.65 3.16 -1.70
CA THR A 80 20.24 3.52 -1.70
C THR A 80 19.64 3.22 -3.08
N LEU A 81 18.34 3.40 -3.29
CA LEU A 81 17.77 3.26 -4.64
C LEU A 81 18.39 4.24 -5.64
N ALA A 82 18.87 5.41 -5.18
CA ALA A 82 19.53 6.39 -6.04
C ALA A 82 20.88 5.90 -6.57
N ASP A 83 21.54 5.02 -5.81
CA ASP A 83 22.86 4.47 -6.17
C ASP A 83 22.76 3.20 -7.03
N LEU A 84 21.61 2.53 -6.99
CA LEU A 84 21.36 1.30 -7.75
C LEU A 84 21.09 1.63 -9.22
N SER A 85 21.63 0.78 -10.10
CA SER A 85 21.24 0.79 -11.51
C SER A 85 19.83 0.18 -11.71
N PRO A 86 19.09 0.53 -12.78
CA PRO A 86 17.81 -0.07 -13.05
C PRO A 86 17.80 -1.61 -13.03
N PRO A 87 18.78 -2.32 -13.61
CA PRO A 87 18.85 -3.79 -13.48
C PRO A 87 19.00 -4.30 -12.04
N GLU A 88 19.60 -3.54 -11.13
CA GLU A 88 19.71 -3.90 -9.71
C GLU A 88 18.41 -3.62 -8.94
N ILE A 89 17.54 -2.73 -9.44
CA ILE A 89 16.23 -2.42 -8.85
C ILE A 89 15.16 -3.43 -9.32
N VAL A 90 15.27 -4.00 -10.51
CA VAL A 90 14.30 -5.01 -11.02
C VAL A 90 14.05 -6.14 -10.02
N PRO A 91 15.06 -6.78 -9.39
CA PRO A 91 14.84 -7.78 -8.36
C PRO A 91 14.02 -7.28 -7.14
N VAL A 92 14.12 -5.99 -6.80
CA VAL A 92 13.30 -5.38 -5.73
C VAL A 92 11.83 -5.37 -6.14
N ILE A 93 11.53 -4.95 -7.37
CA ILE A 93 10.16 -4.95 -7.93
C ILE A 93 9.61 -6.38 -8.03
N GLU A 94 10.45 -7.34 -8.37
CA GLU A 94 10.08 -8.76 -8.40
C GLU A 94 9.79 -9.30 -7.00
N ALA A 95 10.54 -8.87 -5.99
CA ALA A 95 10.28 -9.19 -4.59
C ALA A 95 8.90 -8.66 -4.14
N TRP A 96 8.56 -7.41 -4.49
CA TRP A 96 7.22 -6.84 -4.23
C TRP A 96 6.12 -7.64 -4.94
N THR A 97 6.34 -7.96 -6.20
CA THR A 97 5.39 -8.75 -7.02
C THR A 97 5.18 -10.15 -6.44
N SER A 98 6.25 -10.78 -5.96
CA SER A 98 6.20 -12.11 -5.34
C SER A 98 5.40 -12.12 -4.05
N LEU A 99 5.60 -11.11 -3.18
CA LEU A 99 4.80 -10.94 -1.96
C LEU A 99 3.31 -10.70 -2.30
N TYR A 100 3.03 -9.84 -3.27
CA TYR A 100 1.66 -9.62 -3.73
C TYR A 100 1.01 -10.92 -4.21
N THR A 101 1.71 -11.68 -5.05
CA THR A 101 1.21 -12.97 -5.58
C THR A 101 0.95 -13.98 -4.45
N ALA A 102 1.83 -14.03 -3.44
CA ALA A 102 1.71 -14.97 -2.34
C ALA A 102 0.51 -14.67 -1.43
N HIS A 103 0.14 -13.39 -1.27
CA HIS A 103 -0.86 -12.97 -0.29
C HIS A 103 -2.15 -12.41 -0.89
N LEU A 104 -2.06 -11.75 -2.05
CA LEU A 104 -3.19 -11.12 -2.72
C LEU A 104 -3.39 -11.75 -4.11
N SER A 105 -3.65 -13.06 -4.16
CA SER A 105 -3.86 -13.77 -5.43
C SER A 105 -4.95 -13.11 -6.29
N PRO A 106 -5.05 -13.42 -7.60
CA PRO A 106 -6.15 -12.96 -8.45
C PRO A 106 -7.55 -13.30 -7.93
N HIS A 107 -7.64 -14.23 -7.00
CA HIS A 107 -8.85 -14.58 -6.28
C HIS A 107 -9.03 -13.81 -4.98
N SER A 108 -8.09 -12.93 -4.62
CA SER A 108 -8.27 -12.06 -3.44
C SER A 108 -9.51 -11.18 -3.64
N PRO A 109 -10.23 -10.84 -2.56
CA PRO A 109 -11.38 -9.94 -2.64
C PRO A 109 -11.08 -8.62 -3.34
N LEU A 110 -9.86 -8.06 -3.23
CA LEU A 110 -9.44 -6.84 -3.93
C LEU A 110 -9.31 -7.04 -5.44
N ALA A 111 -8.76 -8.14 -5.90
CA ALA A 111 -8.73 -8.45 -7.32
C ALA A 111 -10.14 -8.73 -7.87
N GLN A 112 -11.05 -9.23 -7.05
CA GLN A 112 -12.46 -9.41 -7.39
C GLN A 112 -13.22 -8.08 -7.32
N VAL A 113 -12.93 -7.21 -6.36
CA VAL A 113 -13.51 -5.86 -6.25
C VAL A 113 -13.10 -4.99 -7.44
N ALA A 114 -11.89 -5.11 -7.95
CA ALA A 114 -11.50 -4.46 -9.20
C ALA A 114 -12.32 -4.93 -10.42
N ARG A 115 -12.93 -6.11 -10.34
CA ARG A 115 -13.85 -6.65 -11.37
C ARG A 115 -15.32 -6.40 -11.03
N ALA A 116 -15.68 -6.26 -9.77
CA ALA A 116 -17.03 -6.02 -9.33
C ALA A 116 -17.27 -4.51 -9.16
N THR A 117 -18.35 -4.03 -9.77
CA THR A 117 -18.77 -2.62 -9.68
C THR A 117 -19.41 -2.26 -8.34
N THR A 118 -19.39 -3.14 -7.37
CA THR A 118 -20.00 -2.95 -6.05
C THR A 118 -19.00 -3.19 -4.95
N LEU A 119 -18.67 -2.13 -4.19
CA LEU A 119 -18.09 -2.28 -2.87
C LEU A 119 -19.08 -3.04 -2.00
N VAL A 120 -18.72 -4.23 -1.54
CA VAL A 120 -19.44 -4.87 -0.45
C VAL A 120 -19.01 -4.11 0.81
N PRO A 121 -19.92 -3.41 1.50
CA PRO A 121 -19.63 -2.86 2.82
C PRO A 121 -19.18 -4.05 3.69
N HIS A 122 -18.23 -3.80 4.61
CA HIS A 122 -17.68 -4.76 5.55
C HIS A 122 -18.69 -5.85 5.97
N GLY A 123 -18.79 -6.91 5.19
CA GLY A 123 -19.50 -8.11 5.52
C GLY A 123 -18.46 -9.16 5.83
N HIS A 124 -18.41 -9.64 7.05
CA HIS A 124 -17.78 -10.89 7.36
C HIS A 124 -18.32 -11.94 6.39
N ASP A 125 -17.48 -12.44 5.50
CA ASP A 125 -17.72 -13.74 4.92
C ASP A 125 -17.45 -14.76 6.01
N ASP A 126 -18.52 -15.19 6.69
CA ASP A 126 -18.52 -16.23 7.72
C ASP A 126 -18.24 -17.63 7.14
N ASN A 127 -17.46 -17.72 6.07
CA ASN A 127 -17.04 -19.00 5.53
C ASN A 127 -15.62 -19.36 6.00
N PRO A 128 -15.46 -20.15 7.08
CA PRO A 128 -14.17 -20.54 7.63
C PRO A 128 -13.37 -21.48 6.73
N SER A 129 -13.89 -21.83 5.56
CA SER A 129 -13.26 -22.84 4.67
C SER A 129 -12.49 -22.26 3.50
N ALA A 130 -12.31 -20.94 3.38
CA ALA A 130 -11.52 -20.33 2.32
C ALA A 130 -10.18 -19.84 2.88
N PRO A 131 -9.09 -20.63 2.85
CA PRO A 131 -7.84 -20.31 3.52
C PRO A 131 -7.09 -19.10 2.94
N ASN A 132 -7.53 -18.50 1.82
CA ASN A 132 -6.88 -17.37 1.15
C ASN A 132 -7.73 -16.11 1.02
N SER A 133 -8.89 -16.04 1.65
CA SER A 133 -9.74 -14.83 1.66
C SER A 133 -9.35 -13.83 2.75
N GLN A 134 -8.27 -14.12 3.48
CA GLN A 134 -7.94 -13.43 4.72
C GLN A 134 -7.35 -12.04 4.48
N TYR A 135 -6.44 -11.90 3.51
CA TYR A 135 -5.76 -10.63 3.26
C TYR A 135 -6.46 -9.83 2.16
N ARG A 136 -6.65 -8.54 2.42
CA ARG A 136 -7.37 -7.62 1.53
C ARG A 136 -6.52 -6.48 1.00
N TYR A 137 -5.42 -6.16 1.68
CA TYR A 137 -4.59 -5.03 1.34
C TYR A 137 -3.11 -5.33 1.59
N MET A 138 -2.26 -4.75 0.77
CA MET A 138 -0.81 -4.72 0.96
C MET A 138 -0.31 -3.30 0.75
N GLN A 139 0.35 -2.76 1.77
CA GLN A 139 1.13 -1.54 1.67
C GLN A 139 2.59 -1.89 1.54
N ILE A 140 3.22 -1.48 0.45
CA ILE A 140 4.67 -1.53 0.26
C ILE A 140 5.19 -0.12 0.46
N PHE A 141 6.22 0.04 1.30
CA PHE A 141 6.76 1.36 1.59
C PHE A 141 8.25 1.30 1.92
N GLU A 142 8.89 2.44 1.80
CA GLU A 142 10.27 2.68 2.22
C GLU A 142 10.33 3.99 2.99
N ASN A 143 11.01 3.97 4.14
CA ASN A 143 11.42 5.16 4.86
C ASN A 143 12.95 5.27 4.76
N LYS A 144 13.46 6.20 3.95
CA LYS A 144 14.88 6.46 3.81
C LYS A 144 15.31 7.59 4.74
N GLY A 145 16.32 7.31 5.54
CA GLY A 145 16.95 8.30 6.44
C GLY A 145 16.32 8.38 7.83
N ALA A 146 17.14 8.77 8.80
CA ALA A 146 16.74 8.86 10.21
C ALA A 146 15.61 9.87 10.46
N ALA A 147 15.54 10.95 9.66
CA ALA A 147 14.47 11.93 9.73
C ALA A 147 13.09 11.35 9.41
N MET A 148 13.04 10.26 8.64
CA MET A 148 11.81 9.53 8.31
C MET A 148 11.55 8.34 9.24
N GLY A 149 12.26 8.24 10.37
CA GLY A 149 12.10 7.13 11.33
C GLY A 149 12.81 5.84 10.93
N CYS A 150 13.69 5.87 9.92
CA CYS A 150 14.50 4.72 9.57
C CYS A 150 15.57 4.46 10.63
N SER A 151 15.47 3.33 11.35
CA SER A 151 16.42 2.96 12.40
C SER A 151 17.64 2.20 11.89
N ASN A 152 17.59 1.64 10.70
CA ASN A 152 18.67 0.87 10.09
C ASN A 152 19.06 1.47 8.73
N PRO A 153 20.31 1.93 8.56
CA PRO A 153 20.75 2.57 7.32
C PRO A 153 20.90 1.59 6.14
N HIS A 154 20.85 0.28 6.38
CA HIS A 154 20.86 -0.70 5.30
C HIS A 154 19.64 -0.49 4.38
N PRO A 155 19.81 -0.45 3.04
CA PRO A 155 18.71 -0.16 2.12
C PRO A 155 17.62 -1.22 2.19
N HIS A 156 16.45 -0.83 2.67
CA HIS A 156 15.32 -1.73 2.83
C HIS A 156 13.97 -1.00 2.71
N GLY A 157 12.98 -1.75 2.33
CA GLY A 157 11.58 -1.37 2.43
C GLY A 157 10.81 -2.37 3.28
N GLN A 158 9.55 -2.11 3.45
CA GLN A 158 8.62 -2.97 4.18
C GLN A 158 7.40 -3.28 3.34
N ALA A 159 6.76 -4.39 3.62
CA ALA A 159 5.43 -4.72 3.12
C ALA A 159 4.54 -5.15 4.27
N TRP A 160 3.41 -4.48 4.42
CA TRP A 160 2.38 -4.85 5.39
C TRP A 160 1.19 -5.42 4.66
N VAL A 161 0.83 -6.65 4.98
CA VAL A 161 -0.33 -7.35 4.42
C VAL A 161 -1.38 -7.43 5.51
N THR A 162 -2.60 -6.94 5.24
CA THR A 162 -3.65 -6.83 6.26
C THR A 162 -4.98 -7.42 5.82
N THR A 163 -5.76 -7.88 6.78
CA THR A 163 -7.13 -8.38 6.58
C THR A 163 -8.15 -7.26 6.35
N GLY A 164 -7.86 -6.04 6.81
CA GLY A 164 -8.67 -4.85 6.60
C GLY A 164 -8.13 -4.00 5.46
N LEU A 165 -9.02 -3.31 4.74
CA LEU A 165 -8.67 -2.24 3.81
C LEU A 165 -8.61 -0.94 4.61
N PRO A 166 -7.46 -0.22 4.66
CA PRO A 166 -7.37 1.06 5.34
C PRO A 166 -8.31 2.12 4.73
N GLU A 167 -8.65 3.14 5.52
CA GLU A 167 -9.67 4.14 5.15
C GLU A 167 -9.26 4.94 3.90
N GLU A 168 -8.02 5.42 3.84
CA GLU A 168 -7.53 6.19 2.67
C GLU A 168 -7.58 5.38 1.37
N PRO A 169 -7.01 4.17 1.27
CA PRO A 169 -7.17 3.33 0.09
C PRO A 169 -8.63 2.98 -0.25
N ALA A 170 -9.51 2.85 0.76
CA ALA A 170 -10.93 2.60 0.52
C ALA A 170 -11.60 3.83 -0.10
N LEU A 171 -11.25 5.02 0.36
CA LEU A 171 -11.73 6.28 -0.21
C LEU A 171 -11.22 6.48 -1.64
N GLU A 172 -9.92 6.27 -1.88
CA GLU A 172 -9.33 6.32 -3.23
C GLU A 172 -10.05 5.38 -4.19
N LEU A 173 -10.24 4.12 -3.80
CA LEU A 173 -10.95 3.13 -4.61
C LEU A 173 -12.37 3.59 -4.94
N THR A 174 -13.06 4.18 -3.96
CA THR A 174 -14.41 4.73 -4.14
C THR A 174 -14.42 5.85 -5.19
N GLN A 175 -13.45 6.77 -5.12
CA GLN A 175 -13.35 7.88 -6.08
C GLN A 175 -12.95 7.40 -7.48
N LEU A 176 -12.01 6.46 -7.59
CA LEU A 176 -11.64 5.84 -8.87
C LEU A 176 -12.84 5.15 -9.54
N GLN A 177 -13.63 4.41 -8.76
CA GLN A 177 -14.85 3.76 -9.27
C GLN A 177 -15.92 4.77 -9.66
N LYS A 178 -16.09 5.87 -8.90
CA LYS A 178 -17.00 6.94 -9.23
C LYS A 178 -16.62 7.57 -10.57
N TYR A 179 -15.35 7.96 -10.72
CA TYR A 179 -14.83 8.51 -11.98
C TYR A 179 -15.12 7.58 -13.16
N ARG A 180 -14.80 6.30 -13.02
CA ARG A 180 -15.03 5.30 -14.07
C ARG A 180 -16.50 5.21 -14.49
N ARG A 181 -17.44 5.30 -13.56
CA ARG A 181 -18.89 5.31 -13.86
C ARG A 181 -19.31 6.59 -14.59
N GLU A 182 -18.79 7.73 -14.15
CA GLU A 182 -19.18 9.05 -14.68
C GLU A 182 -18.52 9.35 -16.03
N GLN A 183 -17.36 8.77 -16.31
CA GLN A 183 -16.57 9.01 -17.51
C GLN A 183 -16.60 7.84 -18.51
N GLY A 184 -17.71 7.10 -18.56
CA GLY A 184 -17.94 6.07 -19.60
C GLY A 184 -16.98 4.89 -19.56
N GLY A 185 -16.38 4.57 -18.41
CA GLY A 185 -15.45 3.45 -18.24
C GLY A 185 -13.97 3.84 -18.26
N ALA A 186 -13.65 5.14 -18.38
CA ALA A 186 -12.27 5.64 -18.35
C ALA A 186 -11.58 5.42 -16.99
N ASN A 187 -10.26 5.41 -16.99
CA ASN A 187 -9.45 5.22 -15.78
C ASN A 187 -8.82 6.57 -15.38
N MET A 188 -9.13 7.07 -14.20
CA MET A 188 -8.73 8.41 -13.74
C MET A 188 -7.22 8.66 -13.81
N LEU A 189 -6.40 7.72 -13.33
CA LEU A 189 -4.95 7.91 -13.33
C LEU A 189 -4.33 7.82 -14.75
N GLU A 190 -4.93 7.04 -15.65
CA GLU A 190 -4.54 6.96 -17.06
C GLU A 190 -4.86 8.28 -17.79
N ASP A 191 -6.06 8.82 -17.56
CA ASP A 191 -6.47 10.13 -18.13
C ASP A 191 -5.59 11.25 -17.55
N TYR A 192 -5.27 11.21 -16.26
CA TYR A 192 -4.38 12.17 -15.63
C TYR A 192 -2.96 12.09 -16.18
N ALA A 193 -2.42 10.88 -16.35
CA ALA A 193 -1.10 10.69 -16.96
C ALA A 193 -1.07 11.24 -18.40
N THR A 194 -2.12 11.02 -19.17
CA THR A 194 -2.26 11.54 -20.53
C THR A 194 -2.30 13.08 -20.54
N LEU A 195 -3.05 13.68 -19.62
CA LEU A 195 -3.11 15.14 -19.47
C LEU A 195 -1.74 15.72 -19.13
N GLU A 196 -1.05 15.18 -18.11
CA GLU A 196 0.24 15.70 -17.67
C GLU A 196 1.33 15.50 -18.72
N ALA A 197 1.35 14.34 -19.40
CA ALA A 197 2.25 14.09 -20.51
C ALA A 197 2.05 15.08 -21.67
N SER A 198 0.80 15.51 -21.90
CA SER A 198 0.51 16.50 -22.95
C SER A 198 0.92 17.93 -22.57
N LYS A 199 0.81 18.29 -21.28
CA LYS A 199 1.09 19.64 -20.78
C LYS A 199 2.55 19.87 -20.42
N GLN A 200 3.24 18.83 -19.97
CA GLN A 200 4.66 18.89 -19.55
C GLN A 200 4.97 19.94 -18.45
N GLU A 201 3.97 20.40 -17.69
CA GLU A 201 4.14 21.47 -16.71
C GLU A 201 4.66 20.96 -15.36
N ARG A 202 4.27 19.73 -14.98
CA ARG A 202 4.57 19.11 -13.68
C ARG A 202 5.35 17.82 -13.81
N VAL A 203 5.81 17.49 -15.00
CA VAL A 203 6.55 16.27 -15.28
C VAL A 203 7.97 16.38 -14.74
N VAL A 204 8.33 15.45 -13.85
CA VAL A 204 9.67 15.29 -13.30
C VAL A 204 10.49 14.36 -14.18
N TYR A 205 9.90 13.25 -14.61
CA TYR A 205 10.53 12.26 -15.47
C TYR A 205 9.49 11.48 -16.25
N GLU A 206 9.84 11.01 -17.42
CA GLU A 206 8.96 10.26 -18.29
C GLU A 206 9.74 9.20 -19.08
N ASN A 207 9.18 8.01 -19.20
CA ASN A 207 9.64 6.99 -20.13
C ASN A 207 8.47 6.35 -20.87
N GLY A 208 8.71 5.24 -21.58
CA GLY A 208 7.68 4.57 -22.39
C GLY A 208 6.44 4.13 -21.61
N SER A 209 6.58 3.74 -20.35
CA SER A 209 5.53 3.12 -19.55
C SER A 209 5.06 3.94 -18.35
N PHE A 210 5.89 4.85 -17.84
CA PHE A 210 5.64 5.60 -16.61
C PHE A 210 5.85 7.09 -16.77
N LEU A 211 5.15 7.83 -15.91
CA LEU A 211 5.26 9.27 -15.74
C LEU A 211 5.46 9.57 -14.25
N ALA A 212 6.49 10.31 -13.91
CA ALA A 212 6.72 10.88 -12.59
C ALA A 212 6.32 12.36 -12.62
N VAL A 213 5.37 12.75 -11.78
CA VAL A 213 4.80 14.10 -11.77
C VAL A 213 4.74 14.65 -10.35
N CYS A 214 4.85 15.97 -10.20
CA CYS A 214 4.36 16.66 -9.01
C CYS A 214 2.83 16.74 -9.15
N PRO A 215 2.04 15.93 -8.42
CA PRO A 215 0.60 15.87 -8.67
C PRO A 215 -0.08 17.21 -8.34
N TRP A 216 -1.10 17.58 -9.13
CA TRP A 216 -1.84 18.83 -8.93
C TRP A 216 -2.38 18.98 -7.50
N TRP A 217 -2.73 17.87 -6.86
CA TRP A 217 -3.25 17.81 -5.50
C TRP A 217 -2.17 17.48 -4.46
N GLY A 218 -0.89 17.52 -4.81
CA GLY A 218 0.22 17.29 -3.88
C GLY A 218 0.12 18.19 -2.66
N THR A 219 0.25 17.58 -1.48
CA THR A 219 0.10 18.26 -0.19
C THR A 219 1.45 18.72 0.34
N TRP A 220 2.50 17.96 0.04
CA TRP A 220 3.84 18.17 0.57
C TRP A 220 4.78 18.80 -0.47
N PRO A 221 5.66 19.72 -0.06
CA PRO A 221 6.74 20.17 -0.92
C PRO A 221 7.56 18.97 -1.45
N PHE A 222 7.84 18.99 -2.74
CA PHE A 222 8.59 17.93 -3.43
C PHE A 222 7.90 16.55 -3.45
N GLU A 223 6.59 16.51 -3.25
CA GLU A 223 5.82 15.29 -3.48
C GLU A 223 5.84 14.92 -4.96
N VAL A 224 6.21 13.68 -5.26
CA VAL A 224 6.22 13.13 -6.63
C VAL A 224 5.42 11.84 -6.65
N MET A 225 4.53 11.73 -7.61
CA MET A 225 3.75 10.53 -7.89
C MET A 225 4.28 9.85 -9.16
N LEU A 226 4.54 8.54 -9.07
CA LEU A 226 4.79 7.71 -10.23
C LEU A 226 3.48 7.06 -10.66
N VAL A 227 3.10 7.26 -11.91
CA VAL A 227 1.87 6.69 -12.48
C VAL A 227 2.18 5.94 -13.77
N SER A 228 1.58 4.77 -13.95
CA SER A 228 1.66 4.05 -15.23
C SER A 228 0.80 4.76 -16.29
N LYS A 229 1.34 4.90 -17.51
CA LYS A 229 0.61 5.53 -18.63
C LYS A 229 -0.56 4.70 -19.13
N GLN A 230 -0.54 3.41 -18.86
CA GLN A 230 -1.63 2.49 -19.13
C GLN A 230 -2.18 1.95 -17.82
N HIS A 231 -3.48 1.74 -17.74
CA HIS A 231 -4.11 1.18 -16.55
C HIS A 231 -3.56 -0.21 -16.21
N LYS A 232 -3.10 -0.36 -14.98
CA LYS A 232 -2.68 -1.63 -14.37
C LYS A 232 -3.40 -1.79 -13.03
N ARG A 233 -3.89 -2.99 -12.76
CA ARG A 233 -4.58 -3.27 -11.50
C ARG A 233 -3.62 -3.47 -10.34
N ALA A 234 -2.46 -4.07 -10.65
CA ALA A 234 -1.45 -4.45 -9.66
C ALA A 234 -0.09 -4.70 -10.30
N LEU A 235 0.95 -4.82 -9.49
CA LEU A 235 2.32 -5.12 -9.91
C LEU A 235 2.45 -6.41 -10.73
N VAL A 236 1.57 -7.39 -10.52
CA VAL A 236 1.56 -8.65 -11.29
C VAL A 236 1.18 -8.48 -12.75
N ASP A 237 0.53 -7.36 -13.10
CA ASP A 237 0.14 -7.05 -14.47
C ASP A 237 1.28 -6.41 -15.29
N PHE A 238 2.43 -6.10 -14.66
CA PHE A 238 3.59 -5.55 -15.36
C PHE A 238 4.39 -6.65 -16.06
N GLY A 239 4.61 -6.48 -17.36
CA GLY A 239 5.57 -7.26 -18.12
C GLY A 239 7.01 -6.92 -17.75
N ALA A 240 7.98 -7.68 -18.29
CA ALA A 240 9.41 -7.48 -18.01
C ALA A 240 9.86 -6.05 -18.37
N GLY A 241 9.54 -5.57 -19.57
CA GLY A 241 9.90 -4.21 -20.00
C GLY A 241 9.26 -3.10 -19.16
N GLU A 242 8.06 -3.34 -18.59
CA GLU A 242 7.43 -2.37 -17.68
C GLU A 242 8.09 -2.36 -16.29
N ARG A 243 8.59 -3.52 -15.81
CA ARG A 243 9.38 -3.56 -14.56
C ARG A 243 10.72 -2.86 -14.71
N GLU A 244 11.38 -3.01 -15.86
CA GLU A 244 12.60 -2.28 -16.22
C GLU A 244 12.32 -0.76 -16.27
N ALA A 245 11.24 -0.34 -16.93
CA ALA A 245 10.82 1.05 -17.00
C ALA A 245 10.47 1.63 -15.62
N LEU A 246 9.84 0.84 -14.72
CA LEU A 246 9.59 1.26 -13.34
C LEU A 246 10.89 1.41 -12.56
N ALA A 247 11.82 0.46 -12.72
CA ALA A 247 13.13 0.53 -12.08
C ALA A 247 13.92 1.77 -12.52
N GLU A 248 13.90 2.09 -13.81
CA GLU A 248 14.48 3.31 -14.36
C GLU A 248 13.86 4.57 -13.73
N CYS A 249 12.53 4.61 -13.66
CA CYS A 249 11.78 5.74 -13.07
C CYS A 249 12.13 5.94 -11.59
N LEU A 250 12.21 4.85 -10.81
CA LEU A 250 12.59 4.88 -9.40
C LEU A 250 14.02 5.40 -9.21
N ALA A 251 14.97 4.85 -9.97
CA ALA A 251 16.37 5.29 -9.94
C ALA A 251 16.51 6.78 -10.28
N GLU A 252 15.82 7.21 -11.33
CA GLU A 252 15.92 8.59 -11.82
C GLU A 252 15.31 9.59 -10.82
N VAL A 253 14.13 9.32 -10.29
CA VAL A 253 13.48 10.22 -9.32
C VAL A 253 14.30 10.33 -8.02
N THR A 254 14.75 9.20 -7.47
CA THR A 254 15.52 9.22 -6.22
C THR A 254 16.90 9.90 -6.40
N ARG A 255 17.56 9.71 -7.55
CA ARG A 255 18.81 10.37 -7.90
C ARG A 255 18.63 11.88 -8.07
N ARG A 256 17.52 12.33 -8.64
CA ARG A 256 17.21 13.76 -8.78
C ARG A 256 17.05 14.43 -7.42
N TYR A 257 16.44 13.76 -6.44
CA TYR A 257 16.37 14.29 -5.08
C TYR A 257 17.76 14.40 -4.44
N ASP A 258 18.58 13.35 -4.52
CA ASP A 258 19.92 13.36 -3.95
C ASP A 258 20.77 14.46 -4.60
N ASN A 259 20.68 14.68 -5.91
CA ASN A 259 21.37 15.73 -6.63
C ASN A 259 20.84 17.14 -6.33
N LEU A 260 19.51 17.30 -6.23
CA LEU A 260 18.89 18.61 -5.97
C LEU A 260 19.27 19.17 -4.59
N PHE A 261 19.36 18.29 -3.60
CA PHE A 261 19.67 18.67 -2.23
C PHE A 261 21.13 18.41 -1.85
N GLU A 262 21.94 17.92 -2.78
CA GLU A 262 23.37 17.59 -2.59
C GLU A 262 23.60 16.69 -1.36
N THR A 263 22.68 15.75 -1.11
CA THR A 263 22.71 14.84 0.04
C THR A 263 21.87 13.60 -0.24
N HIS A 264 22.06 12.54 0.54
CA HIS A 264 21.12 11.42 0.58
C HIS A 264 19.78 11.89 1.14
N PHE A 265 18.93 12.41 0.24
CA PHE A 265 17.64 13.02 0.60
C PHE A 265 16.74 12.02 1.33
N PRO A 266 16.23 12.36 2.52
CA PRO A 266 15.31 11.52 3.24
C PRO A 266 13.91 11.59 2.62
N TYR A 267 13.26 10.44 2.46
CA TYR A 267 11.89 10.36 1.95
C TYR A 267 11.11 9.19 2.56
N SER A 268 9.78 9.30 2.52
CA SER A 268 8.88 8.16 2.59
C SER A 268 8.29 7.91 1.20
N LYS A 269 8.31 6.66 0.76
CA LYS A 269 7.73 6.19 -0.50
C LYS A 269 6.71 5.10 -0.20
N PHE A 270 5.55 5.15 -0.82
CA PHE A 270 4.44 4.23 -0.68
C PHE A 270 4.06 3.58 -1.99
#